data_0ad7a9742b5988ff67b11dde20a9ab69
#
_entry.id   0ad7a9742b5988ff67b11dde20a9ab69
#
_cell.length_a   1.000
_cell.length_b   1.000
_cell.length_c   1.000
_cell.angle_alpha   90.00
_cell.angle_beta   90.00
_cell.angle_gamma   90.00
#
_symmetry.space_group_name_H-M   'P 1'
#
loop_
_entity.id
_entity.type
_entity.pdbx_description
1 polymer ?
#
loop_
_entity_poly.entity_id
_entity_poly.type
_entity_poly.pdbx_seq_one_letter_code
_entity_poly.pdbx_strand_id
1 'polypeptide(L)'
;MNKLTLLGTGCPSPSHLRYGPSSLISYDGINYLIDAGSGVTQRLSEVGIKPGEIDYIFITHLHSDHIVDLYQLFISGWHTGRETKFKVFGPKGLKSHFNKIFEAYKEELDLRKEWEKRPNLDGLAYEINEINNELKINLDNTTIESVTVDHHPVDPAYGYKFILGTKNIIFSGDTRYSEVLEKASKDADILVHEVFVGLDYDSARMSSETICLLYTSDAADDRMR
;
A
#
# COMPACT_ATOMS: atom_id res chain seq x y z
N MET A 1 -0.91 -2.50 20.41
CA MET A 1 -2.37 -2.52 20.17
C MET A 1 -2.59 -2.94 18.73
N ASN A 2 -3.41 -3.95 18.47
CA ASN A 2 -3.65 -4.43 17.11
C ASN A 2 -4.68 -3.52 16.43
N LYS A 3 -4.37 -2.97 15.26
CA LYS A 3 -5.19 -1.94 14.61
C LYS A 3 -5.04 -2.00 13.09
N LEU A 4 -6.17 -1.85 12.38
CA LEU A 4 -6.20 -1.49 10.95
C LEU A 4 -6.57 0.00 10.86
N THR A 5 -5.85 0.74 10.03
CA THR A 5 -6.10 2.17 9.79
C THR A 5 -6.08 2.44 8.29
N LEU A 6 -7.14 3.01 7.74
CA LEU A 6 -7.14 3.55 6.38
C LEU A 6 -6.50 4.94 6.44
N LEU A 7 -5.31 5.09 5.88
CA LEU A 7 -4.55 6.33 5.87
C LEU A 7 -5.00 7.25 4.73
N GLY A 8 -5.35 6.67 3.59
CA GLY A 8 -5.84 7.39 2.43
C GLY A 8 -6.74 6.52 1.56
N THR A 9 -7.79 7.12 1.03
CA THR A 9 -8.83 6.48 0.21
C THR A 9 -9.12 7.30 -1.06
N GLY A 10 -8.20 8.19 -1.43
CA GLY A 10 -8.28 9.01 -2.64
C GLY A 10 -8.00 8.22 -3.91
N CYS A 11 -7.93 8.92 -5.00
CA CYS A 11 -7.61 8.43 -6.34
C CYS A 11 -6.62 9.42 -6.99
N PRO A 12 -6.20 9.25 -8.26
CA PRO A 12 -5.27 10.18 -8.90
C PRO A 12 -5.74 11.64 -8.91
N SER A 13 -7.06 11.88 -8.91
CA SER A 13 -7.60 13.24 -8.84
C SER A 13 -7.43 13.80 -7.43
N PRO A 14 -6.80 14.99 -7.27
CA PRO A 14 -6.54 15.54 -5.96
C PRO A 14 -7.82 15.92 -5.22
N SER A 15 -7.84 15.66 -3.93
CA SER A 15 -8.92 16.05 -3.01
C SER A 15 -8.31 16.66 -1.75
N HIS A 16 -8.92 17.71 -1.21
CA HIS A 16 -8.54 18.27 0.08
C HIS A 16 -9.04 17.44 1.28
N LEU A 17 -9.93 16.48 1.02
CA LEU A 17 -10.53 15.60 2.03
C LEU A 17 -9.86 14.23 2.10
N ARG A 18 -9.11 13.84 1.08
CA ARG A 18 -8.57 12.48 0.95
C ARG A 18 -7.16 12.48 0.43
N TYR A 19 -6.35 11.66 1.05
CA TYR A 19 -5.00 11.34 0.61
C TYR A 19 -5.00 10.12 -0.32
N GLY A 20 -3.90 9.91 -1.03
CA GLY A 20 -3.76 8.77 -1.94
C GLY A 20 -3.90 7.42 -1.23
N PRO A 21 -4.21 6.34 -1.99
CA PRO A 21 -4.48 5.02 -1.42
C PRO A 21 -3.33 4.56 -0.52
N SER A 22 -3.65 4.28 0.74
CA SER A 22 -2.70 3.72 1.70
C SER A 22 -3.42 3.19 2.93
N SER A 23 -2.99 2.05 3.44
CA SER A 23 -3.55 1.41 4.63
C SER A 23 -2.45 0.87 5.52
N LEU A 24 -2.67 0.90 6.83
CA LEU A 24 -1.71 0.46 7.83
C LEU A 24 -2.33 -0.65 8.69
N ILE A 25 -1.63 -1.77 8.80
CA ILE A 25 -1.87 -2.77 9.84
C ILE A 25 -0.76 -2.64 10.87
N SER A 26 -1.12 -2.37 12.13
CA SER A 26 -0.24 -2.54 13.28
C SER A 26 -0.67 -3.81 14.01
N TYR A 27 0.19 -4.81 14.05
CA TYR A 27 -0.09 -6.10 14.67
C TYR A 27 1.14 -6.65 15.37
N ASP A 28 1.01 -6.99 16.65
CA ASP A 28 2.06 -7.58 17.48
C ASP A 28 3.39 -6.81 17.47
N GLY A 29 3.29 -5.48 17.38
CA GLY A 29 4.45 -4.57 17.36
C GLY A 29 5.05 -4.34 15.98
N ILE A 30 4.52 -4.98 14.93
CA ILE A 30 4.97 -4.84 13.54
C ILE A 30 3.99 -3.96 12.76
N ASN A 31 4.51 -3.09 11.92
CA ASN A 31 3.75 -2.18 11.06
C ASN A 31 3.87 -2.58 9.58
N TYR A 32 2.76 -2.99 9.02
CA TYR A 32 2.63 -3.35 7.60
C TYR A 32 1.87 -2.24 6.87
N LEU A 33 2.50 -1.65 5.87
CA LEU A 33 1.88 -0.62 5.04
C LEU A 33 1.47 -1.23 3.69
N ILE A 34 0.25 -0.96 3.26
CA ILE A 34 -0.28 -1.35 1.97
C ILE A 34 -0.46 -0.08 1.14
N ASP A 35 0.26 0.00 0.03
CA ASP A 35 0.43 1.15 -0.85
C ASP A 35 1.04 2.40 -0.18
N ALA A 36 1.60 3.27 -1.01
CA ALA A 36 2.28 4.50 -0.60
C ALA A 36 1.83 5.67 -1.48
N GLY A 37 0.52 5.93 -1.44
CA GLY A 37 -0.10 7.03 -2.15
C GLY A 37 0.26 8.39 -1.55
N SER A 38 -0.15 9.46 -2.25
CA SER A 38 0.22 10.83 -1.89
C SER A 38 -0.20 11.19 -0.46
N GLY A 39 0.74 11.76 0.31
CA GLY A 39 0.54 12.19 1.69
C GLY A 39 0.64 11.07 2.74
N VAL A 40 1.07 9.86 2.38
CA VAL A 40 1.18 8.74 3.34
C VAL A 40 2.03 9.08 4.56
N THR A 41 3.13 9.83 4.40
CA THR A 41 4.00 10.22 5.51
C THR A 41 3.30 11.15 6.51
N GLN A 42 2.50 12.08 6.01
CA GLN A 42 1.68 12.98 6.82
C GLN A 42 0.61 12.19 7.59
N ARG A 43 -0.06 11.28 6.90
CA ARG A 43 -1.10 10.44 7.49
C ARG A 43 -0.55 9.49 8.57
N LEU A 44 0.64 8.93 8.36
CA LEU A 44 1.32 8.16 9.41
C LEU A 44 1.58 9.02 10.65
N SER A 45 2.08 10.25 10.47
CA SER A 45 2.33 11.17 11.57
C SER A 45 1.04 11.54 12.34
N GLU A 46 -0.07 11.75 11.64
CA GLU A 46 -1.38 12.04 12.26
C GLU A 46 -1.89 10.90 13.14
N VAL A 47 -1.58 9.66 12.80
CA VAL A 47 -1.95 8.48 13.61
C VAL A 47 -0.88 8.08 14.63
N GLY A 48 0.18 8.89 14.78
CA GLY A 48 1.24 8.72 15.77
C GLY A 48 2.31 7.69 15.40
N ILE A 49 2.40 7.31 14.13
CA ILE A 49 3.42 6.38 13.61
C ILE A 49 4.48 7.16 12.83
N LYS A 50 5.74 6.98 13.17
CA LYS A 50 6.83 7.58 12.39
C LYS A 50 7.07 6.75 11.12
N PRO A 51 7.42 7.39 9.99
CA PRO A 51 7.80 6.66 8.77
C PRO A 51 8.93 5.63 8.98
N GLY A 52 9.80 5.85 9.96
CA GLY A 52 10.87 4.91 10.33
C GLY A 52 10.40 3.67 11.07
N GLU A 53 9.16 3.64 11.56
CA GLU A 53 8.56 2.52 12.28
C GLU A 53 7.78 1.57 11.35
N ILE A 54 7.81 1.80 10.03
CA ILE A 54 7.24 0.87 9.05
C ILE A 54 8.23 -0.25 8.76
N ASP A 55 7.82 -1.49 9.04
CA ASP A 55 8.66 -2.68 8.90
C ASP A 55 8.60 -3.28 7.50
N TYR A 56 7.39 -3.34 6.93
CA TYR A 56 7.13 -3.95 5.63
C TYR A 56 6.12 -3.15 4.82
N ILE A 57 6.35 -3.06 3.52
CA ILE A 57 5.50 -2.34 2.58
C ILE A 57 5.07 -3.28 1.46
N PHE A 58 3.80 -3.25 1.12
CA PHE A 58 3.19 -4.07 0.08
C PHE A 58 2.54 -3.16 -0.95
N ILE A 59 3.04 -3.18 -2.18
CA ILE A 59 2.51 -2.39 -3.29
C ILE A 59 1.60 -3.28 -4.13
N THR A 60 0.37 -2.84 -4.32
CA THR A 60 -0.64 -3.59 -5.07
C THR A 60 -0.36 -3.57 -6.57
N HIS A 61 -0.07 -2.41 -7.12
CA HIS A 61 0.25 -2.21 -8.53
C HIS A 61 1.01 -0.88 -8.74
N LEU A 62 1.43 -0.58 -9.97
CA LEU A 62 2.33 0.53 -10.26
C LEU A 62 1.63 1.80 -10.78
N HIS A 63 0.35 2.02 -10.51
CA HIS A 63 -0.24 3.32 -10.74
C HIS A 63 0.38 4.37 -9.82
N SER A 64 0.48 5.59 -10.32
CA SER A 64 1.19 6.68 -9.64
C SER A 64 0.59 7.01 -8.28
N ASP A 65 -0.71 6.98 -8.14
CA ASP A 65 -1.42 7.29 -6.89
C ASP A 65 -1.20 6.25 -5.78
N HIS A 66 -0.75 5.03 -6.13
CA HIS A 66 -0.38 3.99 -5.17
C HIS A 66 1.10 4.00 -4.75
N ILE A 67 1.98 4.69 -5.52
CA ILE A 67 3.44 4.60 -5.31
C ILE A 67 4.14 5.96 -5.26
N VAL A 68 3.45 7.08 -5.47
CA VAL A 68 4.09 8.39 -5.65
C VAL A 68 4.94 8.80 -4.44
N ASP A 69 4.51 8.49 -3.23
CA ASP A 69 5.24 8.85 -2.01
C ASP A 69 6.17 7.76 -1.47
N LEU A 70 6.39 6.68 -2.25
CA LEU A 70 7.27 5.58 -1.81
C LEU A 70 8.70 6.07 -1.51
N TYR A 71 9.23 6.97 -2.34
CA TYR A 71 10.54 7.58 -2.07
C TYR A 71 10.50 8.55 -0.89
N GLN A 72 9.43 9.34 -0.77
CA GLN A 72 9.26 10.24 0.38
C GLN A 72 9.17 9.44 1.69
N LEU A 73 8.48 8.30 1.68
CA LEU A 73 8.43 7.38 2.82
C LEU A 73 9.81 6.82 3.16
N PHE A 74 10.59 6.45 2.13
CA PHE A 74 11.95 5.96 2.29
C PHE A 74 12.85 6.99 2.99
N ILE A 75 12.92 8.21 2.47
CA ILE A 75 13.81 9.26 3.01
C ILE A 75 13.32 9.76 4.38
N SER A 76 12.00 9.92 4.56
CA SER A 76 11.42 10.30 5.85
C SER A 76 11.66 9.23 6.92
N GLY A 77 11.62 7.97 6.54
CA GLY A 77 11.96 6.85 7.43
C GLY A 77 13.38 6.93 7.96
N TRP A 78 14.35 7.22 7.10
CA TRP A 78 15.73 7.46 7.50
C TRP A 78 15.86 8.67 8.46
N HIS A 79 15.19 9.78 8.13
CA HIS A 79 15.20 10.97 8.98
C HIS A 79 14.53 10.77 10.34
N THR A 80 13.56 9.89 10.43
CA THR A 80 12.85 9.57 11.69
C THR A 80 13.45 8.40 12.46
N GLY A 81 14.65 7.94 12.05
CA GLY A 81 15.46 7.02 12.83
C GLY A 81 15.40 5.56 12.40
N ARG A 82 14.96 5.23 11.16
CA ARG A 82 15.05 3.86 10.67
C ARG A 82 16.51 3.39 10.66
N GLU A 83 16.76 2.26 11.29
CA GLU A 83 18.07 1.60 11.36
C GLU A 83 18.11 0.31 10.54
N THR A 84 16.96 -0.16 10.05
CA THR A 84 16.80 -1.38 9.26
C THR A 84 16.61 -1.05 7.78
N LYS A 85 16.73 -2.09 6.94
CA LYS A 85 16.45 -1.94 5.50
C LYS A 85 14.99 -1.57 5.26
N PHE A 86 14.78 -0.70 4.28
CA PHE A 86 13.47 -0.41 3.73
C PHE A 86 13.02 -1.59 2.86
N LYS A 87 12.06 -2.37 3.36
CA LYS A 87 11.62 -3.62 2.74
C LYS A 87 10.29 -3.43 2.02
N VAL A 88 10.29 -3.65 0.72
CA VAL A 88 9.10 -3.49 -0.12
C VAL A 88 8.85 -4.76 -0.93
N PHE A 89 7.60 -5.18 -0.97
CA PHE A 89 7.08 -6.24 -1.80
C PHE A 89 6.09 -5.66 -2.81
N GLY A 90 6.09 -6.15 -4.04
CA GLY A 90 5.13 -5.67 -5.03
C GLY A 90 5.36 -6.24 -6.43
N PRO A 91 4.66 -5.72 -7.43
CA PRO A 91 4.66 -6.27 -8.77
C PRO A 91 6.01 -6.10 -9.48
N LYS A 92 6.22 -6.90 -10.50
CA LYS A 92 7.33 -6.76 -11.43
C LYS A 92 7.40 -5.33 -11.98
N GLY A 93 8.61 -4.75 -12.03
CA GLY A 93 8.86 -3.37 -12.43
C GLY A 93 9.07 -2.42 -11.25
N LEU A 94 8.63 -2.77 -10.05
CA LEU A 94 8.77 -1.95 -8.83
C LEU A 94 10.24 -1.65 -8.51
N LYS A 95 11.12 -2.64 -8.61
CA LYS A 95 12.55 -2.47 -8.37
C LYS A 95 13.19 -1.50 -9.35
N SER A 96 12.85 -1.64 -10.64
CA SER A 96 13.33 -0.71 -11.67
C SER A 96 12.83 0.72 -11.43
N HIS A 97 11.54 0.86 -11.05
CA HIS A 97 10.94 2.14 -10.73
C HIS A 97 11.65 2.81 -9.55
N PHE A 98 11.78 2.10 -8.43
CA PHE A 98 12.42 2.63 -7.23
C PHE A 98 13.90 3.00 -7.47
N ASN A 99 14.65 2.16 -8.18
CA ASN A 99 16.07 2.42 -8.49
C ASN A 99 16.24 3.69 -9.33
N LYS A 100 15.35 3.96 -10.29
CA LYS A 100 15.41 5.20 -11.10
C LYS A 100 15.16 6.45 -10.25
N ILE A 101 14.20 6.39 -9.34
CA ILE A 101 13.94 7.51 -8.41
C ILE A 101 15.11 7.67 -7.45
N PHE A 102 15.61 6.58 -6.88
CA PHE A 102 16.77 6.60 -6.00
C PHE A 102 17.99 7.24 -6.68
N GLU A 103 18.27 6.87 -7.94
CA GLU A 103 19.37 7.45 -8.72
C GLU A 103 19.15 8.95 -9.01
N ALA A 104 17.91 9.37 -9.26
CA ALA A 104 17.58 10.78 -9.45
C ALA A 104 17.89 11.64 -8.22
N TYR A 105 17.82 11.08 -7.01
CA TYR A 105 18.12 11.78 -5.76
C TYR A 105 19.51 11.46 -5.19
N LYS A 106 20.34 10.73 -5.92
CA LYS A 106 21.64 10.24 -5.42
C LYS A 106 22.56 11.34 -4.94
N GLU A 107 22.71 12.42 -5.72
CA GLU A 107 23.56 13.56 -5.35
C GLU A 107 23.08 14.22 -4.05
N GLU A 108 21.78 14.40 -3.90
CA GLU A 108 21.17 14.96 -2.69
C GLU A 108 21.40 14.04 -1.48
N LEU A 109 21.25 12.73 -1.66
CA LEU A 109 21.51 11.76 -0.60
C LEU A 109 22.99 11.73 -0.17
N ASP A 110 23.90 11.83 -1.12
CA ASP A 110 25.34 11.85 -0.83
C ASP A 110 25.73 13.12 -0.05
N LEU A 111 25.17 14.28 -0.42
CA LEU A 111 25.32 15.52 0.35
C LEU A 111 24.76 15.37 1.76
N ARG A 112 23.59 14.80 1.94
CA ARG A 112 23.01 14.57 3.28
C ARG A 112 23.88 13.68 4.14
N LYS A 113 24.39 12.58 3.61
CA LYS A 113 25.29 11.68 4.33
C LYS A 113 26.53 12.41 4.83
N GLU A 114 27.12 13.25 3.98
CA GLU A 114 28.31 14.01 4.31
C GLU A 114 28.05 15.09 5.37
N TRP A 115 26.97 15.85 5.23
CA TRP A 115 26.65 16.97 6.10
C TRP A 115 25.99 16.58 7.40
N GLU A 116 24.97 15.74 7.34
CA GLU A 116 24.17 15.39 8.52
C GLU A 116 24.86 14.37 9.43
N LYS A 117 25.78 13.57 8.89
CA LYS A 117 26.57 12.56 9.63
C LYS A 117 25.70 11.70 10.55
N ARG A 118 24.53 11.30 10.08
CA ARG A 118 23.60 10.48 10.87
C ARG A 118 24.21 9.11 11.15
N PRO A 119 24.02 8.57 12.36
CA PRO A 119 24.58 7.27 12.74
C PRO A 119 23.89 6.09 12.04
N ASN A 120 22.64 6.27 11.63
CA ASN A 120 21.76 5.22 11.07
C ASN A 120 21.88 5.07 9.55
N LEU A 121 23.09 4.96 9.02
CA LEU A 121 23.31 4.79 7.56
C LEU A 121 22.67 3.51 7.00
N ASP A 122 22.55 2.48 7.81
CA ASP A 122 21.85 1.24 7.42
C ASP A 122 20.37 1.47 7.07
N GLY A 123 19.77 2.54 7.60
CA GLY A 123 18.43 2.99 7.24
C GLY A 123 18.29 3.48 5.79
N LEU A 124 19.39 3.71 5.07
CA LEU A 124 19.40 3.99 3.62
C LEU A 124 19.51 2.73 2.77
N ALA A 125 19.70 1.57 3.38
CA ALA A 125 19.62 0.31 2.63
C ALA A 125 18.15 -0.02 2.32
N TYR A 126 17.92 -0.62 1.16
CA TYR A 126 16.59 -1.06 0.75
C TYR A 126 16.62 -2.46 0.14
N GLU A 127 15.47 -3.12 0.20
CA GLU A 127 15.25 -4.43 -0.37
C GLU A 127 13.89 -4.45 -1.06
N ILE A 128 13.91 -4.54 -2.41
CA ILE A 128 12.70 -4.57 -3.21
C ILE A 128 12.49 -6.00 -3.72
N ASN A 129 11.44 -6.62 -3.26
CA ASN A 129 11.07 -8.00 -3.56
C ASN A 129 9.92 -8.01 -4.57
N GLU A 130 10.23 -8.31 -5.82
CA GLU A 130 9.24 -8.40 -6.87
C GLU A 130 8.54 -9.77 -6.85
N ILE A 131 7.21 -9.73 -6.87
CA ILE A 131 6.35 -10.91 -6.95
C ILE A 131 6.30 -11.35 -8.41
N ASN A 132 6.71 -12.59 -8.69
CA ASN A 132 6.76 -13.10 -10.05
C ASN A 132 5.50 -13.90 -10.45
N ASN A 133 4.81 -14.54 -9.52
CA ASN A 133 3.55 -15.25 -9.75
C ASN A 133 2.67 -15.13 -8.51
N GLU A 134 3.10 -15.73 -7.42
CA GLU A 134 2.41 -15.71 -6.14
C GLU A 134 3.41 -15.38 -5.04
N LEU A 135 2.94 -14.65 -4.03
CA LEU A 135 3.65 -14.42 -2.79
C LEU A 135 2.95 -15.20 -1.69
N LYS A 136 3.71 -16.02 -0.99
CA LYS A 136 3.32 -16.54 0.32
C LYS A 136 4.53 -16.48 1.23
N ILE A 137 4.48 -15.57 2.20
CA ILE A 137 5.57 -15.36 3.14
C ILE A 137 5.07 -15.38 4.57
N ASN A 138 5.94 -15.80 5.47
CA ASN A 138 5.73 -15.68 6.91
C ASN A 138 6.69 -14.62 7.42
N LEU A 139 6.14 -13.56 7.97
CA LEU A 139 6.87 -12.47 8.59
C LEU A 139 6.40 -12.36 10.03
N ASP A 140 7.31 -12.69 10.96
CA ASP A 140 6.99 -12.75 12.38
C ASP A 140 5.78 -13.68 12.64
N ASN A 141 4.71 -13.17 13.23
CA ASN A 141 3.48 -13.93 13.53
C ASN A 141 2.39 -13.76 12.46
N THR A 142 2.77 -13.30 11.27
CA THR A 142 1.83 -12.99 10.18
C THR A 142 2.17 -13.80 8.94
N THR A 143 1.19 -14.43 8.33
CA THR A 143 1.30 -14.98 6.97
C THR A 143 0.69 -13.99 5.99
N ILE A 144 1.40 -13.66 4.92
CA ILE A 144 0.92 -12.77 3.87
C ILE A 144 0.91 -13.52 2.54
N GLU A 145 -0.22 -13.46 1.85
CA GLU A 145 -0.43 -14.06 0.55
C GLU A 145 -0.84 -12.98 -0.46
N SER A 146 -0.26 -12.99 -1.66
CA SER A 146 -0.77 -12.17 -2.75
C SER A 146 -1.97 -12.86 -3.42
N VAL A 147 -2.91 -12.05 -3.87
CA VAL A 147 -4.08 -12.47 -4.64
C VAL A 147 -4.01 -11.75 -5.98
N THR A 148 -3.82 -12.46 -7.08
CA THR A 148 -3.84 -11.85 -8.40
C THR A 148 -5.23 -11.32 -8.70
N VAL A 149 -5.31 -10.06 -9.14
CA VAL A 149 -6.56 -9.36 -9.44
C VAL A 149 -6.57 -8.84 -10.87
N ASP A 150 -7.76 -8.53 -11.40
CA ASP A 150 -7.92 -8.00 -12.76
C ASP A 150 -8.03 -6.47 -12.73
N HIS A 151 -6.94 -5.81 -13.06
CA HIS A 151 -6.89 -4.36 -13.19
C HIS A 151 -6.44 -3.94 -14.60
N HIS A 152 -6.92 -4.65 -15.63
CA HIS A 152 -6.53 -4.36 -17.03
C HIS A 152 -6.71 -2.86 -17.37
N PRO A 153 -5.72 -2.20 -18.05
CA PRO A 153 -4.54 -2.80 -18.69
C PRO A 153 -3.30 -2.94 -17.81
N VAL A 154 -3.38 -2.68 -16.51
CA VAL A 154 -2.25 -2.82 -15.58
C VAL A 154 -2.11 -4.28 -15.18
N ASP A 155 -0.97 -4.88 -15.51
CA ASP A 155 -0.65 -6.26 -15.22
C ASP A 155 0.86 -6.40 -14.95
N PRO A 156 1.27 -7.00 -13.84
CA PRO A 156 0.45 -7.60 -12.81
C PRO A 156 -0.12 -6.59 -11.80
N ALA A 157 -1.28 -6.93 -11.23
CA ALA A 157 -1.90 -6.26 -10.10
C ALA A 157 -2.28 -7.29 -9.03
N TYR A 158 -2.12 -6.91 -7.76
CA TYR A 158 -2.31 -7.80 -6.62
C TYR A 158 -3.22 -7.19 -5.56
N GLY A 159 -4.08 -8.02 -4.99
CA GLY A 159 -4.57 -7.85 -3.63
C GLY A 159 -3.65 -8.58 -2.64
N TYR A 160 -3.86 -8.36 -1.36
CA TYR A 160 -3.09 -9.02 -0.29
C TYR A 160 -4.00 -9.55 0.80
N LYS A 161 -3.76 -10.81 1.21
CA LYS A 161 -4.38 -11.43 2.38
C LYS A 161 -3.37 -11.50 3.51
N PHE A 162 -3.71 -10.88 4.63
CA PHE A 162 -2.96 -10.93 5.89
C PHE A 162 -3.66 -11.88 6.86
N ILE A 163 -2.97 -12.92 7.28
CA ILE A 163 -3.42 -13.89 8.28
C ILE A 163 -2.70 -13.55 9.58
N LEU A 164 -3.44 -12.95 10.53
CA LEU A 164 -2.96 -12.37 11.78
C LEU A 164 -3.49 -13.22 12.95
N GLY A 165 -2.81 -14.30 13.27
CA GLY A 165 -3.31 -15.29 14.22
C GLY A 165 -4.59 -15.95 13.69
N THR A 166 -5.74 -15.63 14.32
CA THR A 166 -7.07 -16.17 13.90
C THR A 166 -7.85 -15.19 13.00
N LYS A 167 -7.28 -14.05 12.64
CA LYS A 167 -7.95 -13.00 11.87
C LYS A 167 -7.40 -12.89 10.46
N ASN A 168 -8.29 -12.75 9.49
CA ASN A 168 -7.96 -12.58 8.09
C ASN A 168 -8.40 -11.20 7.61
N ILE A 169 -7.43 -10.40 7.14
CA ILE A 169 -7.70 -9.09 6.52
C ILE A 169 -7.27 -9.18 5.07
N ILE A 170 -8.14 -8.73 4.16
CA ILE A 170 -7.85 -8.74 2.74
C ILE A 170 -7.97 -7.32 2.19
N PHE A 171 -7.02 -6.95 1.35
CA PHE A 171 -7.02 -5.73 0.54
C PHE A 171 -7.18 -6.13 -0.92
N SER A 172 -8.14 -5.52 -1.61
CA SER A 172 -8.36 -5.82 -3.03
C SER A 172 -7.27 -5.26 -3.93
N GLY A 173 -6.64 -4.14 -3.57
CA GLY A 173 -6.04 -3.26 -4.56
C GLY A 173 -7.13 -2.76 -5.52
N ASP A 174 -6.72 -2.19 -6.65
CA ASP A 174 -7.65 -1.82 -7.70
C ASP A 174 -7.97 -3.05 -8.57
N THR A 175 -9.24 -3.32 -8.76
CA THR A 175 -9.68 -4.52 -9.49
C THR A 175 -11.08 -4.39 -10.03
N ARG A 176 -11.33 -5.02 -11.16
CA ARG A 176 -12.67 -5.41 -11.59
C ARG A 176 -13.14 -6.60 -10.77
N TYR A 177 -14.32 -7.14 -11.09
CA TYR A 177 -14.73 -8.40 -10.51
C TYR A 177 -13.67 -9.48 -10.70
N SER A 178 -13.28 -10.13 -9.62
CA SER A 178 -12.28 -11.19 -9.60
C SER A 178 -12.79 -12.37 -8.79
N GLU A 179 -13.05 -13.50 -9.46
CA GLU A 179 -13.41 -14.75 -8.78
C GLU A 179 -12.33 -15.22 -7.82
N VAL A 180 -11.06 -14.92 -8.12
CA VAL A 180 -9.93 -15.29 -7.27
C VAL A 180 -10.00 -14.52 -5.96
N LEU A 181 -10.25 -13.20 -6.03
CA LEU A 181 -10.43 -12.36 -4.86
C LEU A 181 -11.68 -12.76 -4.06
N GLU A 182 -12.79 -13.04 -4.73
CA GLU A 182 -14.02 -13.53 -4.09
C GLU A 182 -13.76 -14.80 -3.28
N LYS A 183 -13.08 -15.78 -3.89
CA LYS A 183 -12.74 -17.05 -3.21
C LYS A 183 -11.80 -16.81 -2.03
N ALA A 184 -10.79 -15.95 -2.20
CA ALA A 184 -9.85 -15.62 -1.13
C ALA A 184 -10.53 -14.91 0.05
N SER A 185 -11.62 -14.17 -0.23
CA SER A 185 -12.35 -13.35 0.75
C SER A 185 -13.42 -14.08 1.54
N LYS A 186 -13.74 -15.36 1.21
CA LYS A 186 -14.82 -16.10 1.87
C LYS A 186 -14.70 -16.18 3.39
N ASP A 187 -13.46 -16.30 3.89
CA ASP A 187 -13.16 -16.42 5.31
C ASP A 187 -12.50 -15.14 5.87
N ALA A 188 -12.69 -14.01 5.21
CA ALA A 188 -12.16 -12.73 5.67
C ALA A 188 -12.97 -12.19 6.84
N ASP A 189 -12.28 -11.77 7.91
CA ASP A 189 -12.89 -10.96 8.98
C ASP A 189 -13.10 -9.53 8.53
N ILE A 190 -12.19 -9.02 7.67
CA ILE A 190 -12.26 -7.68 7.08
C ILE A 190 -11.83 -7.76 5.62
N LEU A 191 -12.62 -7.16 4.74
CA LEU A 191 -12.24 -6.89 3.36
C LEU A 191 -12.20 -5.38 3.13
N VAL A 192 -11.03 -4.87 2.76
CA VAL A 192 -10.84 -3.51 2.28
C VAL A 192 -10.85 -3.56 0.76
N HIS A 193 -11.91 -3.03 0.16
CA HIS A 193 -12.12 -3.09 -1.28
C HIS A 193 -12.22 -1.69 -1.87
N GLU A 194 -11.64 -1.47 -3.05
CA GLU A 194 -11.88 -0.27 -3.81
C GLU A 194 -13.35 -0.19 -4.24
N VAL A 195 -13.84 1.03 -4.39
CA VAL A 195 -15.14 1.29 -5.02
C VAL A 195 -14.97 2.43 -6.03
N PHE A 196 -15.05 2.11 -7.30
CA PHE A 196 -15.12 3.11 -8.36
C PHE A 196 -16.53 3.17 -8.92
N VAL A 197 -17.16 4.32 -8.74
CA VAL A 197 -18.46 4.62 -9.35
C VAL A 197 -18.23 5.64 -10.44
N GLY A 198 -18.41 5.27 -11.71
CA GLY A 198 -18.32 6.18 -12.84
C GLY A 198 -19.38 7.29 -12.76
N LEU A 199 -19.12 8.43 -13.41
CA LEU A 199 -20.07 9.54 -13.51
C LEU A 199 -21.34 9.15 -14.28
N ASP A 200 -21.29 8.06 -15.05
CA ASP A 200 -22.40 7.49 -15.77
C ASP A 200 -22.99 6.32 -14.97
N TYR A 201 -24.13 6.58 -14.34
CA TYR A 201 -24.83 5.60 -13.50
C TYR A 201 -25.26 4.35 -14.29
N ASP A 202 -25.43 4.47 -15.62
CA ASP A 202 -25.80 3.32 -16.47
C ASP A 202 -24.58 2.43 -16.74
N SER A 203 -23.38 2.98 -16.84
CA SER A 203 -22.15 2.17 -16.90
C SER A 203 -21.83 1.49 -15.56
N ALA A 204 -22.13 2.15 -14.45
CA ALA A 204 -22.07 1.59 -13.13
C ALA A 204 -23.11 0.45 -12.92
N ARG A 205 -24.29 0.55 -13.56
CA ARG A 205 -25.33 -0.46 -13.51
C ARG A 205 -24.97 -1.72 -14.28
N MET A 206 -24.22 -1.61 -15.37
CA MET A 206 -23.65 -2.78 -16.07
C MET A 206 -22.57 -3.48 -15.24
N SER A 207 -21.94 -2.78 -14.33
CA SER A 207 -20.99 -3.35 -13.36
C SER A 207 -21.66 -3.78 -12.05
N SER A 208 -22.97 -3.57 -11.88
CA SER A 208 -23.69 -3.88 -10.62
C SER A 208 -23.80 -5.38 -10.30
N GLU A 209 -23.63 -6.23 -11.29
CA GLU A 209 -23.36 -7.67 -11.07
C GLU A 209 -21.90 -7.89 -10.63
N THR A 210 -21.06 -6.87 -10.73
CA THR A 210 -19.64 -6.87 -10.45
C THR A 210 -19.23 -5.99 -9.27
N ILE A 211 -20.13 -5.16 -8.76
CA ILE A 211 -19.86 -4.39 -7.55
C ILE A 211 -20.14 -5.29 -6.37
N CYS A 212 -19.11 -5.86 -5.82
CA CYS A 212 -19.16 -6.34 -4.46
C CYS A 212 -19.33 -5.10 -3.56
N LEU A 213 -20.59 -4.76 -3.26
CA LEU A 213 -20.94 -3.71 -2.32
C LEU A 213 -20.51 -4.16 -0.92
N LEU A 214 -19.25 -3.92 -0.61
CA LEU A 214 -18.77 -3.96 0.75
C LEU A 214 -18.53 -2.54 1.21
N TYR A 215 -19.48 -2.07 1.98
CA TYR A 215 -19.49 -0.82 2.70
C TYR A 215 -18.31 -0.75 3.67
N THR A 216 -17.19 -0.24 3.25
CA THR A 216 -16.11 0.11 4.20
C THR A 216 -15.20 1.24 3.72
N SER A 217 -15.45 1.84 2.54
CA SER A 217 -14.67 3.02 2.14
C SER A 217 -15.49 4.29 2.29
N ASP A 218 -14.96 5.28 2.99
CA ASP A 218 -15.47 6.67 3.01
C ASP A 218 -15.66 7.26 1.60
N ALA A 219 -15.03 6.62 0.60
CA ALA A 219 -15.17 6.97 -0.81
C ALA A 219 -16.59 6.81 -1.37
N ALA A 220 -17.36 5.86 -0.88
CA ALA A 220 -18.74 5.67 -1.30
C ALA A 220 -19.68 6.74 -0.73
N ASP A 221 -19.41 7.23 0.48
CA ASP A 221 -20.30 8.12 1.21
C ASP A 221 -20.28 9.57 0.69
N ASP A 222 -19.13 10.05 0.19
CA ASP A 222 -19.00 11.44 -0.31
C ASP A 222 -19.51 11.65 -1.75
N ARG A 223 -19.75 10.58 -2.50
CA ARG A 223 -20.26 10.66 -3.87
C ARG A 223 -21.78 10.55 -3.98
N MET A 224 -22.45 10.23 -2.88
CA MET A 224 -23.90 10.17 -2.78
C MET A 224 -24.53 11.41 -2.12
N ARG A 225 -23.74 12.47 -1.88
CA ARG A 225 -24.22 13.76 -1.36
C ARG A 225 -24.17 14.86 -2.40
#